data_11ccf136fb1302f8e152b8601f1caa30
#
_entry.id   11ccf136fb1302f8e152b8601f1caa30
#
_cell.length_a   1.000
_cell.length_b   1.000
_cell.length_c   1.000
_cell.angle_alpha   90.00
_cell.angle_beta   90.00
_cell.angle_gamma   90.00
#
_symmetry.space_group_name_H-M   'P 1'
#
loop_
_entity.id
_entity.type
_entity.pdbx_description
1 polymer ?
#
loop_
_entity_poly.entity_id
_entity_poly.type
_entity_poly.pdbx_seq_one_letter_code
_entity_poly.pdbx_strand_id
1 'polypeptide(L)'
;MIRSFALTVLVAVWAVPFPVAAETPPSPASDVVATIAGEPFTARQLEDAAGARLFQLRTQQYQAQRQILDDEIAKRLLEREAAARKVTVPELLKQEVESKVAPVTEAEQKAFYAQNKARMGEMTEADALKRIEAGLRQQRTGERQAEFLSSLRAKADVRILMEPPRLRLAVGDDPTRGPADAPVTIVEFSDFQCPYCSRATATLKKLETSYPGKIRLVYRDFPLVQIHPNAARAAEAAACANEQGKFWPMHDVMFEHQDKLGEADLKLSAASLGLDAAKFDQCLESGRYTGQWKKDTAEGEQYGVSSTPAFFINGRLVVGAQPYESFARIVDEELARAGRAAPAP
;
A
#
# COMPACT_ATOMS: atom_id res chain seq x y z
N MET A 1 77.39 24.17 44.54
CA MET A 1 76.14 24.81 44.33
C MET A 1 75.90 24.96 42.80
N ILE A 2 75.25 24.00 42.16
CA ILE A 2 75.03 24.04 40.74
C ILE A 2 73.51 24.03 40.56
N ARG A 3 72.92 25.12 40.06
CA ARG A 3 71.48 25.27 39.77
C ARG A 3 71.24 24.74 38.37
N SER A 4 70.42 23.66 38.27
CA SER A 4 69.90 23.18 37.02
C SER A 4 68.66 24.01 36.60
N PHE A 5 68.75 24.61 35.44
CA PHE A 5 67.63 25.23 34.76
C PHE A 5 66.91 24.14 33.86
N ALA A 6 65.69 23.83 34.17
CA ALA A 6 64.86 23.01 33.30
C ALA A 6 64.20 23.92 32.26
N LEU A 7 64.46 23.67 30.98
CA LEU A 7 63.85 24.37 29.85
C LEU A 7 62.59 23.61 29.44
N THR A 8 61.39 24.17 29.72
CA THR A 8 60.13 23.61 29.31
C THR A 8 59.80 24.09 27.88
N VAL A 9 59.90 23.19 26.92
CA VAL A 9 59.49 23.47 25.54
C VAL A 9 57.96 23.28 25.41
N LEU A 10 57.24 24.38 25.21
CA LEU A 10 55.79 24.38 24.89
C LEU A 10 55.64 24.12 23.38
N VAL A 11 55.18 22.93 23.01
CA VAL A 11 54.79 22.62 21.64
C VAL A 11 53.35 23.09 21.44
N ALA A 12 53.19 24.20 20.74
CA ALA A 12 51.89 24.68 20.30
C ALA A 12 51.41 23.84 19.10
N VAL A 13 50.41 22.95 19.34
CA VAL A 13 49.74 22.21 18.26
C VAL A 13 48.73 23.16 17.61
N TRP A 14 49.06 23.63 16.43
CA TRP A 14 48.10 24.36 15.58
C TRP A 14 47.14 23.35 14.95
N ALA A 15 45.89 23.31 15.42
CA ALA A 15 44.81 22.60 14.76
C ALA A 15 44.41 23.38 13.49
N VAL A 16 44.82 22.90 12.33
CA VAL A 16 44.35 23.41 11.05
C VAL A 16 42.94 22.84 10.84
N PRO A 17 41.89 23.68 10.72
CA PRO A 17 40.58 23.17 10.37
C PRO A 17 40.61 22.69 8.92
N PHE A 18 40.42 21.39 8.71
CA PHE A 18 40.13 20.86 7.38
C PHE A 18 38.79 21.45 6.92
N PRO A 19 38.72 22.09 5.75
CA PRO A 19 37.45 22.50 5.19
C PRO A 19 36.64 21.22 4.91
N VAL A 20 35.49 21.07 5.59
CA VAL A 20 34.45 20.14 5.15
C VAL A 20 34.05 20.60 3.76
N ALA A 21 34.44 19.83 2.76
CA ALA A 21 33.97 20.04 1.39
C ALA A 21 32.44 19.97 1.41
N ALA A 22 31.78 21.10 1.22
CA ALA A 22 30.34 21.11 0.93
C ALA A 22 30.15 20.27 -0.33
N GLU A 23 29.37 19.20 -0.23
CA GLU A 23 28.96 18.44 -1.39
C GLU A 23 28.28 19.41 -2.35
N THR A 24 28.95 19.71 -3.43
CA THR A 24 28.39 20.47 -4.55
C THR A 24 27.20 19.71 -5.08
N PRO A 25 26.01 20.34 -5.24
CA PRO A 25 24.89 19.68 -5.88
C PRO A 25 25.35 19.14 -7.24
N PRO A 26 24.91 17.93 -7.65
CA PRO A 26 25.37 17.30 -8.87
C PRO A 26 25.21 18.26 -10.04
N SER A 27 26.28 18.46 -10.80
CA SER A 27 26.31 19.31 -11.97
C SER A 27 25.31 18.78 -13.00
N PRO A 28 24.53 19.63 -13.72
CA PRO A 28 23.60 19.18 -14.75
C PRO A 28 24.25 18.33 -15.86
N ALA A 29 25.57 18.34 -15.98
CA ALA A 29 26.30 17.49 -16.92
C ALA A 29 26.39 16.01 -16.48
N SER A 30 26.12 15.67 -15.20
CA SER A 30 26.13 14.29 -14.71
C SER A 30 24.85 13.50 -15.04
N ASP A 31 23.80 14.16 -15.50
CA ASP A 31 22.51 13.53 -15.82
C ASP A 31 22.37 13.14 -17.29
N VAL A 32 23.35 13.45 -18.16
CA VAL A 32 23.35 13.06 -19.58
C VAL A 32 23.70 11.58 -19.69
N VAL A 33 22.74 10.76 -20.16
CA VAL A 33 22.91 9.30 -20.34
C VAL A 33 23.23 8.91 -21.78
N ALA A 34 22.94 9.80 -22.74
CA ALA A 34 23.28 9.60 -24.16
C ALA A 34 23.34 10.95 -24.89
N THR A 35 23.92 10.97 -26.10
CA THR A 35 23.77 12.06 -27.04
C THR A 35 23.15 11.54 -28.35
N ILE A 36 22.14 12.23 -28.85
CA ILE A 36 21.43 11.86 -30.09
C ILE A 36 21.59 13.01 -31.06
N ALA A 37 22.29 12.77 -32.17
CA ALA A 37 22.61 13.83 -33.16
C ALA A 37 23.29 15.07 -32.56
N GLY A 38 24.09 14.89 -31.50
CA GLY A 38 24.77 15.96 -30.75
C GLY A 38 23.95 16.60 -29.63
N GLU A 39 22.66 16.31 -29.51
CA GLU A 39 21.83 16.78 -28.41
C GLU A 39 21.89 15.87 -27.18
N PRO A 40 21.98 16.41 -25.96
CA PRO A 40 22.04 15.59 -24.75
C PRO A 40 20.68 14.96 -24.46
N PHE A 41 20.68 13.65 -24.22
CA PHE A 41 19.53 12.90 -23.69
C PHE A 41 19.80 12.60 -22.22
N THR A 42 18.95 13.12 -21.35
CA THR A 42 19.17 13.09 -19.88
C THR A 42 18.55 11.87 -19.21
N ALA A 43 19.02 11.55 -18.00
CA ALA A 43 18.42 10.52 -17.15
C ALA A 43 16.92 10.78 -16.89
N ARG A 44 16.54 12.04 -16.73
CA ARG A 44 15.13 12.44 -16.57
C ARG A 44 14.30 12.12 -17.82
N GLN A 45 14.81 12.44 -19.01
CA GLN A 45 14.15 12.09 -20.27
C GLN A 45 14.04 10.56 -20.45
N LEU A 46 15.06 9.81 -20.00
CA LEU A 46 14.99 8.36 -19.98
C LEU A 46 13.92 7.85 -19.01
N GLU A 47 13.80 8.44 -17.83
CA GLU A 47 12.77 8.11 -16.85
C GLU A 47 11.37 8.41 -17.39
N ASP A 48 11.18 9.57 -18.02
CA ASP A 48 9.91 9.95 -18.65
C ASP A 48 9.55 9.00 -19.81
N ALA A 49 10.53 8.62 -20.64
CA ALA A 49 10.33 7.69 -21.74
C ALA A 49 10.13 6.22 -21.29
N ALA A 50 10.83 5.81 -20.23
CA ALA A 50 10.69 4.47 -19.67
C ALA A 50 9.39 4.31 -18.85
N GLY A 51 8.83 5.41 -18.35
CA GLY A 51 7.54 5.48 -17.67
C GLY A 51 7.36 4.38 -16.60
N ALA A 52 6.21 3.73 -16.66
CA ALA A 52 5.81 2.67 -15.75
C ALA A 52 6.79 1.51 -15.67
N ARG A 53 7.44 1.15 -16.78
CA ARG A 53 8.32 -0.04 -16.83
C ARG A 53 9.49 0.07 -15.87
N LEU A 54 10.16 1.21 -15.83
CA LEU A 54 11.28 1.43 -14.92
C LEU A 54 10.81 1.51 -13.46
N PHE A 55 9.69 2.16 -13.23
CA PHE A 55 9.06 2.20 -11.90
C PHE A 55 8.67 0.79 -11.40
N GLN A 56 8.06 -0.02 -12.25
CA GLN A 56 7.72 -1.41 -11.92
C GLN A 56 8.97 -2.23 -11.56
N LEU A 57 10.03 -2.15 -12.35
CA LEU A 57 11.29 -2.85 -12.08
C LEU A 57 11.91 -2.40 -10.75
N ARG A 58 11.96 -1.10 -10.50
CA ARG A 58 12.43 -0.54 -9.21
C ARG A 58 11.56 -1.00 -8.04
N THR A 59 10.25 -1.07 -8.25
CA THR A 59 9.31 -1.55 -7.22
C THR A 59 9.51 -3.03 -6.93
N GLN A 60 9.67 -3.87 -7.96
CA GLN A 60 9.96 -5.30 -7.79
C GLN A 60 11.30 -5.51 -7.08
N GLN A 61 12.34 -4.79 -7.49
CA GLN A 61 13.65 -4.83 -6.83
C GLN A 61 13.54 -4.42 -5.35
N TYR A 62 12.86 -3.32 -5.07
CA TYR A 62 12.63 -2.87 -3.69
C TYR A 62 11.88 -3.91 -2.87
N GLN A 63 10.81 -4.51 -3.41
CA GLN A 63 10.03 -5.53 -2.71
C GLN A 63 10.88 -6.76 -2.37
N ALA A 64 11.69 -7.24 -3.33
CA ALA A 64 12.60 -8.35 -3.09
C ALA A 64 13.65 -8.03 -2.02
N GLN A 65 14.29 -6.87 -2.10
CA GLN A 65 15.26 -6.41 -1.11
C GLN A 65 14.61 -6.22 0.27
N ARG A 66 13.39 -5.67 0.31
CA ARG A 66 12.64 -5.47 1.55
C ARG A 66 12.27 -6.78 2.21
N GLN A 67 11.85 -7.79 1.44
CA GLN A 67 11.56 -9.12 1.97
C GLN A 67 12.81 -9.75 2.61
N ILE A 68 13.94 -9.72 1.91
CA ILE A 68 15.21 -10.24 2.44
C ILE A 68 15.61 -9.50 3.73
N LEU A 69 15.43 -8.16 3.76
CA LEU A 69 15.72 -7.36 4.95
C LEU A 69 14.79 -7.73 6.12
N ASP A 70 13.50 -7.90 5.88
CA ASP A 70 12.53 -8.27 6.90
C ASP A 70 12.81 -9.65 7.47
N ASP A 71 13.20 -10.62 6.63
CA ASP A 71 13.59 -11.98 7.04
C ASP A 71 14.88 -11.95 7.89
N GLU A 72 15.88 -11.17 7.49
CA GLU A 72 17.12 -11.03 8.24
C GLU A 72 16.91 -10.33 9.60
N ILE A 73 16.04 -9.29 9.64
CA ILE A 73 15.64 -8.64 10.90
C ILE A 73 14.94 -9.65 11.82
N ALA A 74 13.99 -10.41 11.30
CA ALA A 74 13.27 -11.44 12.06
C ALA A 74 14.23 -12.47 12.66
N LYS A 75 15.15 -12.98 11.83
CA LYS A 75 16.19 -13.93 12.25
C LYS A 75 17.03 -13.37 13.40
N ARG A 76 17.59 -12.16 13.23
CA ARG A 76 18.46 -11.52 14.25
C ARG A 76 17.70 -11.24 15.55
N LEU A 77 16.44 -10.84 15.48
CA LEU A 77 15.61 -10.62 16.66
C LEU A 77 15.36 -11.91 17.43
N LEU A 78 15.05 -13.01 16.72
CA LEU A 78 14.88 -14.33 17.34
C LEU A 78 16.18 -14.85 17.97
N GLU A 79 17.30 -14.75 17.27
CA GLU A 79 18.62 -15.14 17.79
C GLU A 79 19.00 -14.34 19.03
N ARG A 80 18.78 -13.02 19.03
CA ARG A 80 19.05 -12.15 20.18
C ARG A 80 18.17 -12.51 21.39
N GLU A 81 16.87 -12.72 21.17
CA GLU A 81 15.94 -13.09 22.26
C GLU A 81 16.25 -14.49 22.80
N ALA A 82 16.54 -15.45 21.93
CA ALA A 82 16.94 -16.81 22.33
C ALA A 82 18.23 -16.79 23.17
N ALA A 83 19.24 -16.04 22.75
CA ALA A 83 20.48 -15.86 23.50
C ALA A 83 20.23 -15.21 24.87
N ALA A 84 19.39 -14.17 24.95
CA ALA A 84 19.04 -13.51 26.20
C ALA A 84 18.35 -14.46 27.20
N ARG A 85 17.54 -15.40 26.70
CA ARG A 85 16.84 -16.43 27.50
C ARG A 85 17.65 -17.72 27.70
N LYS A 86 18.83 -17.83 27.10
CA LYS A 86 19.69 -19.03 27.13
C LYS A 86 19.00 -20.29 26.60
N VAL A 87 18.23 -20.13 25.51
CA VAL A 87 17.55 -21.21 24.80
C VAL A 87 17.93 -21.18 23.32
N THR A 88 17.60 -22.22 22.58
CA THR A 88 17.72 -22.22 21.12
C THR A 88 16.53 -21.50 20.46
N VAL A 89 16.67 -21.04 19.22
CA VAL A 89 15.55 -20.41 18.46
C VAL A 89 14.36 -21.37 18.32
N PRO A 90 14.53 -22.68 18.02
CA PRO A 90 13.41 -23.63 18.02
C PRO A 90 12.68 -23.73 19.36
N GLU A 91 13.42 -23.76 20.47
CA GLU A 91 12.83 -23.79 21.82
C GLU A 91 12.07 -22.51 22.13
N LEU A 92 12.62 -21.35 21.74
CA LEU A 92 11.96 -20.07 21.89
C LEU A 92 10.63 -20.04 21.11
N LEU A 93 10.63 -20.47 19.85
CA LEU A 93 9.41 -20.53 19.03
C LEU A 93 8.39 -21.52 19.59
N LYS A 94 8.84 -22.66 20.10
CA LYS A 94 7.96 -23.61 20.78
C LYS A 94 7.28 -22.96 21.99
N GLN A 95 8.04 -22.24 22.84
CA GLN A 95 7.53 -21.57 24.04
C GLN A 95 6.61 -20.39 23.76
N GLU A 96 6.95 -19.55 22.79
CA GLU A 96 6.28 -18.26 22.56
C GLU A 96 5.22 -18.32 21.47
N VAL A 97 5.29 -19.31 20.60
CA VAL A 97 4.37 -19.46 19.47
C VAL A 97 3.55 -20.75 19.63
N GLU A 98 4.17 -21.93 19.44
CA GLU A 98 3.43 -23.18 19.33
C GLU A 98 2.60 -23.52 20.57
N SER A 99 3.16 -23.33 21.77
CA SER A 99 2.47 -23.62 23.05
C SER A 99 1.35 -22.65 23.40
N LYS A 100 1.32 -21.49 22.74
CA LYS A 100 0.32 -20.43 22.97
C LYS A 100 -0.79 -20.40 21.90
N VAL A 101 -0.70 -21.27 20.89
CA VAL A 101 -1.75 -21.40 19.87
C VAL A 101 -2.90 -22.22 20.44
N ALA A 102 -4.09 -21.63 20.48
CA ALA A 102 -5.29 -22.32 20.88
C ALA A 102 -5.60 -23.50 19.94
N PRO A 103 -5.99 -24.68 20.47
CA PRO A 103 -6.37 -25.81 19.62
C PRO A 103 -7.57 -25.45 18.73
N VAL A 104 -7.61 -26.04 17.55
CA VAL A 104 -8.78 -25.93 16.66
C VAL A 104 -9.83 -26.89 17.14
N THR A 105 -11.00 -26.38 17.49
CA THR A 105 -12.10 -27.21 17.99
C THR A 105 -12.84 -27.92 16.86
N GLU A 106 -13.47 -29.04 17.15
CA GLU A 106 -14.31 -29.76 16.17
C GLU A 106 -15.47 -28.91 15.67
N ALA A 107 -16.02 -28.05 16.53
CA ALA A 107 -17.09 -27.13 16.15
C ALA A 107 -16.63 -26.13 15.08
N GLU A 108 -15.42 -25.56 15.23
CA GLU A 108 -14.81 -24.64 14.24
C GLU A 108 -14.55 -25.35 12.90
N GLN A 109 -14.01 -26.58 12.97
CA GLN A 109 -13.77 -27.39 11.76
C GLN A 109 -15.08 -27.64 10.99
N LYS A 110 -16.15 -28.06 11.69
CA LYS A 110 -17.47 -28.32 11.11
C LYS A 110 -18.11 -27.05 10.57
N ALA A 111 -18.01 -25.92 11.28
CA ALA A 111 -18.54 -24.64 10.82
C ALA A 111 -17.83 -24.20 9.53
N PHE A 112 -16.51 -24.29 9.48
CA PHE A 112 -15.73 -23.95 8.28
C PHE A 112 -16.07 -24.88 7.11
N TYR A 113 -16.21 -26.18 7.38
CA TYR A 113 -16.61 -27.15 6.37
C TYR A 113 -17.98 -26.83 5.79
N ALA A 114 -18.98 -26.56 6.62
CA ALA A 114 -20.33 -26.23 6.17
C ALA A 114 -20.34 -25.00 5.25
N GLN A 115 -19.58 -23.96 5.57
CA GLN A 115 -19.47 -22.74 4.78
C GLN A 115 -18.73 -22.91 3.44
N ASN A 116 -17.84 -23.92 3.34
CA ASN A 116 -16.97 -24.11 2.18
C ASN A 116 -17.19 -25.44 1.45
N LYS A 117 -18.19 -26.20 1.81
CA LYS A 117 -18.47 -27.54 1.28
C LYS A 117 -18.50 -27.57 -0.25
N ALA A 118 -19.14 -26.60 -0.88
CA ALA A 118 -19.23 -26.50 -2.34
C ALA A 118 -17.86 -26.35 -3.05
N ARG A 119 -16.84 -25.88 -2.34
CA ARG A 119 -15.48 -25.66 -2.86
C ARG A 119 -14.55 -26.86 -2.63
N MET A 120 -14.98 -27.86 -1.87
CA MET A 120 -14.14 -28.99 -1.47
C MET A 120 -14.21 -30.19 -2.41
N GLY A 121 -15.06 -30.11 -3.46
CA GLY A 121 -15.17 -31.16 -4.47
C GLY A 121 -15.59 -32.52 -3.90
N GLU A 122 -14.96 -33.60 -4.40
CA GLU A 122 -15.28 -35.00 -4.04
C GLU A 122 -14.53 -35.49 -2.78
N MET A 123 -13.91 -34.57 -2.02
CA MET A 123 -13.19 -34.94 -0.79
C MET A 123 -14.15 -35.50 0.28
N THR A 124 -13.74 -36.58 0.98
CA THR A 124 -14.53 -37.08 2.10
C THR A 124 -14.59 -36.04 3.23
N GLU A 125 -15.69 -36.03 3.98
CA GLU A 125 -15.82 -35.08 5.11
C GLU A 125 -14.66 -35.25 6.11
N ALA A 126 -14.25 -36.49 6.40
CA ALA A 126 -13.16 -36.79 7.33
C ALA A 126 -11.81 -36.20 6.87
N ASP A 127 -11.50 -36.29 5.57
CA ASP A 127 -10.28 -35.72 5.01
C ASP A 127 -10.36 -34.19 4.93
N ALA A 128 -11.54 -33.65 4.62
CA ALA A 128 -11.79 -32.21 4.63
C ALA A 128 -11.57 -31.64 6.04
N LEU A 129 -12.14 -32.24 7.10
CA LEU A 129 -11.97 -31.78 8.48
C LEU A 129 -10.51 -31.79 8.93
N LYS A 130 -9.73 -32.86 8.61
CA LYS A 130 -8.29 -32.90 8.90
C LYS A 130 -7.52 -31.79 8.20
N ARG A 131 -7.84 -31.52 6.92
CA ARG A 131 -7.19 -30.44 6.15
C ARG A 131 -7.55 -29.07 6.70
N ILE A 132 -8.80 -28.88 7.12
CA ILE A 132 -9.27 -27.66 7.76
C ILE A 132 -8.52 -27.43 9.08
N GLU A 133 -8.44 -28.47 9.93
CA GLU A 133 -7.70 -28.39 11.18
C GLU A 133 -6.26 -27.95 10.98
N ALA A 134 -5.55 -28.63 10.07
CA ALA A 134 -4.17 -28.28 9.74
C ALA A 134 -4.05 -26.84 9.23
N GLY A 135 -4.95 -26.41 8.34
CA GLY A 135 -4.97 -25.05 7.78
C GLY A 135 -5.23 -23.99 8.85
N LEU A 136 -6.24 -24.17 9.69
CA LEU A 136 -6.57 -23.23 10.77
C LEU A 136 -5.45 -23.18 11.82
N ARG A 137 -4.84 -24.33 12.15
CA ARG A 137 -3.71 -24.37 13.07
C ARG A 137 -2.51 -23.64 12.50
N GLN A 138 -2.18 -23.84 11.22
CA GLN A 138 -1.10 -23.14 10.55
C GLN A 138 -1.35 -21.63 10.53
N GLN A 139 -2.56 -21.20 10.23
CA GLN A 139 -2.95 -19.79 10.25
C GLN A 139 -2.72 -19.18 11.64
N ARG A 140 -3.26 -19.78 12.70
CA ARG A 140 -3.09 -19.31 14.09
C ARG A 140 -1.62 -19.26 14.51
N THR A 141 -0.84 -20.26 14.08
CA THR A 141 0.61 -20.29 14.34
C THR A 141 1.32 -19.12 13.66
N GLY A 142 0.97 -18.84 12.39
CA GLY A 142 1.51 -17.70 11.65
C GLY A 142 1.13 -16.36 12.28
N GLU A 143 -0.13 -16.17 12.67
CA GLU A 143 -0.61 -14.99 13.38
C GLU A 143 0.15 -14.77 14.69
N ARG A 144 0.26 -15.81 15.51
CA ARG A 144 0.98 -15.75 16.78
C ARG A 144 2.48 -15.44 16.60
N GLN A 145 3.10 -16.01 15.56
CA GLN A 145 4.50 -15.72 15.24
C GLN A 145 4.67 -14.27 14.80
N ALA A 146 3.76 -13.74 14.00
CA ALA A 146 3.77 -12.35 13.58
C ALA A 146 3.62 -11.38 14.78
N GLU A 147 2.71 -11.67 15.72
CA GLU A 147 2.56 -10.91 16.96
C GLU A 147 3.85 -10.93 17.80
N PHE A 148 4.46 -12.10 17.96
CA PHE A 148 5.69 -12.24 18.71
C PHE A 148 6.84 -11.44 18.08
N LEU A 149 7.04 -11.57 16.76
CA LEU A 149 8.04 -10.79 16.02
C LEU A 149 7.76 -9.29 16.10
N SER A 150 6.50 -8.86 16.03
CA SER A 150 6.11 -7.46 16.20
C SER A 150 6.53 -6.93 17.57
N SER A 151 6.30 -7.71 18.63
CA SER A 151 6.74 -7.36 19.98
C SER A 151 8.25 -7.23 20.12
N LEU A 152 9.01 -8.11 19.45
CA LEU A 152 10.48 -8.06 19.43
C LEU A 152 10.98 -6.83 18.64
N ARG A 153 10.35 -6.50 17.51
CA ARG A 153 10.67 -5.31 16.73
C ARG A 153 10.47 -4.03 17.55
N ALA A 154 9.34 -3.93 18.26
CA ALA A 154 9.04 -2.79 19.13
C ALA A 154 10.09 -2.60 20.23
N LYS A 155 10.50 -3.71 20.90
CA LYS A 155 11.54 -3.67 21.94
C LYS A 155 12.92 -3.30 21.42
N ALA A 156 13.24 -3.64 20.17
CA ALA A 156 14.57 -3.43 19.59
C ALA A 156 14.72 -2.09 18.86
N ASP A 157 13.70 -1.21 18.84
CA ASP A 157 13.68 0.07 18.08
C ASP A 157 14.17 -0.13 16.63
N VAL A 158 13.59 -1.10 15.92
CA VAL A 158 14.00 -1.39 14.55
C VAL A 158 13.57 -0.25 13.63
N ARG A 159 14.54 0.40 12.99
CA ARG A 159 14.31 1.47 12.01
C ARG A 159 14.78 1.04 10.64
N ILE A 160 13.86 1.06 9.68
CA ILE A 160 14.15 0.73 8.29
C ILE A 160 14.36 2.05 7.53
N LEU A 161 15.57 2.22 6.99
CA LEU A 161 15.97 3.43 6.28
C LEU A 161 15.88 3.30 4.76
N MET A 162 15.46 2.13 4.28
CA MET A 162 15.31 1.83 2.87
C MET A 162 14.08 2.54 2.32
N GLU A 163 14.28 3.45 1.35
CA GLU A 163 13.20 4.23 0.75
C GLU A 163 12.56 3.48 -0.42
N PRO A 164 11.22 3.34 -0.43
CA PRO A 164 10.51 2.74 -1.56
C PRO A 164 10.49 3.67 -2.77
N PRO A 165 10.46 3.12 -4.01
CA PRO A 165 10.17 3.91 -5.19
C PRO A 165 8.81 4.60 -5.06
N ARG A 166 8.72 5.84 -5.58
CA ARG A 166 7.50 6.65 -5.50
C ARG A 166 7.21 7.30 -6.84
N LEU A 167 5.94 7.28 -7.23
CA LEU A 167 5.43 8.10 -8.30
C LEU A 167 4.78 9.37 -7.73
N ARG A 168 4.88 10.46 -8.47
CA ARG A 168 4.11 11.67 -8.20
C ARG A 168 2.83 11.62 -9.02
N LEU A 169 1.72 11.35 -8.35
CA LEU A 169 0.40 11.40 -8.97
C LEU A 169 -0.22 12.77 -8.67
N ALA A 170 -0.62 13.48 -9.71
CA ALA A 170 -1.42 14.70 -9.52
C ALA A 170 -2.83 14.28 -9.06
N VAL A 171 -3.33 14.92 -8.02
CA VAL A 171 -4.73 14.81 -7.63
C VAL A 171 -5.46 15.95 -8.32
N GLY A 172 -6.01 15.70 -9.49
CA GLY A 172 -6.79 16.69 -10.25
C GLY A 172 -8.16 16.96 -9.61
N ASP A 173 -9.20 16.93 -10.46
CA ASP A 173 -10.60 17.07 -10.05
C ASP A 173 -11.22 15.70 -9.68
N ASP A 174 -10.38 14.71 -9.38
CA ASP A 174 -10.81 13.37 -9.01
C ASP A 174 -11.66 13.39 -7.73
N PRO A 175 -12.64 12.50 -7.58
CA PRO A 175 -13.42 12.40 -6.36
C PRO A 175 -12.53 12.11 -5.15
N THR A 176 -12.63 12.96 -4.13
CA THR A 176 -11.81 12.83 -2.93
C THR A 176 -12.65 12.73 -1.67
N ARG A 177 -12.14 12.01 -0.67
CA ARG A 177 -12.69 11.93 0.69
C ARG A 177 -11.57 12.09 1.71
N GLY A 178 -11.83 12.84 2.77
CA GLY A 178 -10.85 13.22 3.78
C GLY A 178 -10.24 14.61 3.54
N PRO A 179 -9.43 15.12 4.47
CA PRO A 179 -8.87 16.47 4.39
C PRO A 179 -7.91 16.64 3.22
N ALA A 180 -7.95 17.80 2.56
CA ALA A 180 -7.07 18.09 1.41
C ALA A 180 -5.58 18.15 1.81
N ASP A 181 -5.30 18.51 3.06
CA ASP A 181 -3.97 18.63 3.67
C ASP A 181 -3.56 17.38 4.48
N ALA A 182 -4.30 16.27 4.34
CA ALA A 182 -3.95 15.03 5.01
C ALA A 182 -2.52 14.58 4.65
N PRO A 183 -1.71 14.15 5.63
CA PRO A 183 -0.32 13.76 5.41
C PRO A 183 -0.15 12.51 4.55
N VAL A 184 -1.21 11.70 4.42
CA VAL A 184 -1.21 10.50 3.59
C VAL A 184 -2.31 10.60 2.54
N THR A 185 -1.91 10.57 1.26
CA THR A 185 -2.83 10.46 0.13
C THR A 185 -2.82 9.04 -0.41
N ILE A 186 -3.99 8.45 -0.53
CA ILE A 186 -4.22 7.13 -1.15
C ILE A 186 -4.98 7.36 -2.45
N VAL A 187 -4.32 7.13 -3.59
CA VAL A 187 -4.98 7.12 -4.91
C VAL A 187 -5.32 5.69 -5.23
N GLU A 188 -6.61 5.39 -5.37
CA GLU A 188 -7.14 4.08 -5.72
C GLU A 188 -7.51 4.06 -7.20
N PHE A 189 -7.01 3.08 -7.96
CA PHE A 189 -7.51 2.70 -9.27
C PHE A 189 -8.42 1.50 -9.10
N SER A 190 -9.69 1.67 -9.44
CA SER A 190 -10.75 0.74 -9.04
C SER A 190 -11.76 0.47 -10.15
N ASP A 191 -12.49 -0.61 -10.00
CA ASP A 191 -13.54 -1.07 -10.91
C ASP A 191 -14.76 -1.48 -10.09
N PHE A 192 -15.89 -0.84 -10.32
CA PHE A 192 -17.12 -1.06 -9.56
C PHE A 192 -17.65 -2.51 -9.65
N GLN A 193 -17.31 -3.23 -10.71
CA GLN A 193 -17.74 -4.64 -10.88
C GLN A 193 -16.71 -5.65 -10.33
N CYS A 194 -15.50 -5.19 -9.97
CA CYS A 194 -14.44 -6.06 -9.46
C CYS A 194 -14.72 -6.49 -8.01
N PRO A 195 -14.81 -7.81 -7.70
CA PRO A 195 -15.08 -8.29 -6.34
C PRO A 195 -13.93 -8.02 -5.37
N TYR A 196 -12.71 -7.87 -5.88
CA TYR A 196 -11.56 -7.50 -5.07
C TYR A 196 -11.60 -6.02 -4.65
N CYS A 197 -12.16 -5.14 -5.52
CA CYS A 197 -12.36 -3.72 -5.19
C CYS A 197 -13.41 -3.57 -4.09
N SER A 198 -14.54 -4.29 -4.15
CA SER A 198 -15.53 -4.31 -3.08
C SER A 198 -14.91 -4.74 -1.73
N ARG A 199 -14.06 -5.76 -1.73
CA ARG A 199 -13.35 -6.17 -0.49
C ARG A 199 -12.41 -5.09 0.03
N ALA A 200 -11.71 -4.38 -0.86
CA ALA A 200 -10.82 -3.30 -0.48
C ALA A 200 -11.55 -2.12 0.15
N THR A 201 -12.78 -1.83 -0.29
CA THR A 201 -13.62 -0.75 0.28
C THR A 201 -13.78 -0.89 1.79
N ALA A 202 -14.02 -2.12 2.31
CA ALA A 202 -14.11 -2.37 3.75
C ALA A 202 -12.80 -2.06 4.48
N THR A 203 -11.65 -2.41 3.87
CA THR A 203 -10.32 -2.09 4.40
C THR A 203 -10.07 -0.59 4.44
N LEU A 204 -10.42 0.13 3.37
CA LEU A 204 -10.30 1.59 3.30
C LEU A 204 -11.18 2.30 4.33
N LYS A 205 -12.44 1.89 4.49
CA LYS A 205 -13.33 2.41 5.55
C LYS A 205 -12.73 2.21 6.95
N LYS A 206 -12.12 1.04 7.21
CA LYS A 206 -11.42 0.77 8.47
C LYS A 206 -10.20 1.67 8.65
N LEU A 207 -9.43 1.92 7.59
CA LEU A 207 -8.28 2.84 7.63
C LEU A 207 -8.73 4.27 7.95
N GLU A 208 -9.73 4.79 7.27
CA GLU A 208 -10.27 6.14 7.53
C GLU A 208 -10.71 6.30 8.98
N THR A 209 -11.34 5.25 9.56
CA THR A 209 -11.76 5.23 10.96
C THR A 209 -10.59 5.16 11.93
N SER A 210 -9.54 4.38 11.59
CA SER A 210 -8.37 4.19 12.45
C SER A 210 -7.38 5.36 12.41
N TYR A 211 -7.39 6.14 11.33
CA TYR A 211 -6.50 7.28 11.09
C TYR A 211 -7.29 8.58 10.83
N PRO A 212 -8.13 9.06 11.77
CA PRO A 212 -9.01 10.18 11.55
C PRO A 212 -8.23 11.45 11.17
N GLY A 213 -8.61 12.07 10.06
CA GLY A 213 -7.97 13.29 9.54
C GLY A 213 -6.56 13.11 8.99
N LYS A 214 -6.04 11.89 8.88
CA LYS A 214 -4.68 11.61 8.41
C LYS A 214 -4.62 11.08 6.98
N ILE A 215 -5.76 10.70 6.41
CA ILE A 215 -5.85 10.09 5.09
C ILE A 215 -6.75 10.94 4.19
N ARG A 216 -6.27 11.18 2.97
CA ARG A 216 -7.04 11.66 1.82
C ARG A 216 -7.17 10.52 0.83
N LEU A 217 -8.37 10.01 0.62
CA LEU A 217 -8.67 9.01 -0.41
C LEU A 217 -9.04 9.72 -1.71
N VAL A 218 -8.48 9.26 -2.81
CA VAL A 218 -8.73 9.73 -4.19
C VAL A 218 -9.14 8.53 -5.02
N TYR A 219 -10.25 8.63 -5.72
CA TYR A 219 -10.77 7.56 -6.56
C TYR A 219 -10.48 7.82 -8.03
N ARG A 220 -10.02 6.81 -8.76
CA ARG A 220 -9.84 6.79 -10.21
C ARG A 220 -10.44 5.55 -10.82
N ASP A 221 -11.09 5.74 -11.94
CA ASP A 221 -11.72 4.66 -12.67
C ASP A 221 -10.67 3.82 -13.43
N PHE A 222 -10.76 2.51 -13.28
CA PHE A 222 -9.98 1.56 -14.07
C PHE A 222 -10.85 0.35 -14.45
N PRO A 223 -11.92 0.55 -15.26
CA PRO A 223 -12.85 -0.51 -15.61
C PRO A 223 -12.19 -1.57 -16.49
N LEU A 224 -12.20 -2.82 -16.05
CA LEU A 224 -11.67 -3.98 -16.77
C LEU A 224 -12.71 -4.47 -17.80
N VAL A 225 -12.99 -3.66 -18.81
CA VAL A 225 -14.11 -3.84 -19.76
C VAL A 225 -14.10 -5.20 -20.50
N GLN A 226 -12.95 -5.89 -20.55
CA GLN A 226 -12.83 -7.21 -21.20
C GLN A 226 -13.49 -8.32 -20.38
N ILE A 227 -13.60 -8.15 -19.06
CA ILE A 227 -14.14 -9.18 -18.14
C ILE A 227 -15.28 -8.66 -17.28
N HIS A 228 -15.49 -7.34 -17.21
CA HIS A 228 -16.53 -6.68 -16.43
C HIS A 228 -17.42 -5.80 -17.33
N PRO A 229 -18.47 -6.35 -17.92
CA PRO A 229 -19.25 -5.67 -18.96
C PRO A 229 -19.98 -4.40 -18.49
N ASN A 230 -20.29 -4.28 -17.19
CA ASN A 230 -20.98 -3.11 -16.63
C ASN A 230 -20.02 -2.07 -16.02
N ALA A 231 -18.73 -2.36 -15.92
CA ALA A 231 -17.77 -1.52 -15.18
C ALA A 231 -17.65 -0.10 -15.75
N ALA A 232 -17.57 0.02 -17.08
CA ALA A 232 -17.50 1.33 -17.75
C ALA A 232 -18.77 2.16 -17.51
N ARG A 233 -19.95 1.52 -17.58
CA ARG A 233 -21.21 2.20 -17.34
C ARG A 233 -21.39 2.60 -15.89
N ALA A 234 -20.91 1.79 -14.94
CA ALA A 234 -20.88 2.13 -13.53
C ALA A 234 -19.94 3.33 -13.24
N ALA A 235 -18.79 3.40 -13.89
CA ALA A 235 -17.90 4.56 -13.82
C ALA A 235 -18.58 5.85 -14.29
N GLU A 236 -19.24 5.81 -15.45
CA GLU A 236 -20.03 6.94 -15.95
C GLU A 236 -21.15 7.34 -14.99
N ALA A 237 -21.84 6.36 -14.38
CA ALA A 237 -22.90 6.62 -13.39
C ALA A 237 -22.36 7.30 -12.13
N ALA A 238 -21.18 6.89 -11.64
CA ALA A 238 -20.52 7.54 -10.51
C ALA A 238 -20.16 9.00 -10.83
N ALA A 239 -19.64 9.26 -12.03
CA ALA A 239 -19.34 10.61 -12.51
C ALA A 239 -20.60 11.49 -12.65
N CYS A 240 -21.71 10.92 -13.15
CA CYS A 240 -23.00 11.61 -13.20
C CYS A 240 -23.55 11.94 -11.80
N ALA A 241 -23.36 11.04 -10.83
CA ALA A 241 -23.72 11.31 -9.43
C ALA A 241 -22.82 12.39 -8.82
N ASN A 242 -21.54 12.47 -9.24
CA ASN A 242 -20.60 13.49 -8.79
C ASN A 242 -21.03 14.92 -9.19
N GLU A 243 -21.65 15.13 -10.35
CA GLU A 243 -22.21 16.43 -10.76
C GLU A 243 -23.25 16.94 -9.76
N GLN A 244 -23.90 16.04 -9.03
CA GLN A 244 -24.90 16.35 -8.01
C GLN A 244 -24.34 16.22 -6.58
N GLY A 245 -22.99 16.14 -6.44
CA GLY A 245 -22.32 16.04 -5.14
C GLY A 245 -22.53 14.69 -4.43
N LYS A 246 -22.89 13.64 -5.16
CA LYS A 246 -23.25 12.31 -4.62
C LYS A 246 -22.31 11.20 -5.08
N PHE A 247 -21.08 11.50 -5.46
CA PHE A 247 -20.11 10.48 -5.86
C PHE A 247 -19.98 9.37 -4.81
N TRP A 248 -19.61 9.72 -3.59
CA TRP A 248 -19.33 8.73 -2.54
C TRP A 248 -20.56 7.92 -2.11
N PRO A 249 -21.75 8.50 -1.96
CA PRO A 249 -22.96 7.70 -1.77
C PRO A 249 -23.22 6.71 -2.90
N MET A 250 -23.05 7.12 -4.17
CA MET A 250 -23.23 6.24 -5.34
C MET A 250 -22.16 5.15 -5.39
N HIS A 251 -20.90 5.51 -5.14
CA HIS A 251 -19.78 4.59 -5.00
C HIS A 251 -20.09 3.48 -3.97
N ASP A 252 -20.53 3.86 -2.78
CA ASP A 252 -20.79 2.91 -1.69
C ASP A 252 -21.94 1.94 -2.07
N VAL A 253 -23.05 2.45 -2.65
CA VAL A 253 -24.17 1.63 -3.09
C VAL A 253 -23.76 0.66 -4.20
N MET A 254 -22.96 1.08 -5.17
CA MET A 254 -22.52 0.21 -6.26
C MET A 254 -21.60 -0.92 -5.76
N PHE A 255 -20.73 -0.66 -4.80
CA PHE A 255 -19.90 -1.72 -4.21
C PHE A 255 -20.68 -2.65 -3.27
N GLU A 256 -21.74 -2.17 -2.64
CA GLU A 256 -22.65 -3.00 -1.82
C GLU A 256 -23.53 -3.91 -2.68
N HIS A 257 -23.84 -3.50 -3.92
CA HIS A 257 -24.74 -4.18 -4.83
C HIS A 257 -24.11 -4.46 -6.20
N GLN A 258 -22.93 -5.11 -6.22
CA GLN A 258 -22.20 -5.40 -7.45
C GLN A 258 -22.96 -6.29 -8.47
N ASP A 259 -23.99 -6.98 -8.02
CA ASP A 259 -24.93 -7.73 -8.86
C ASP A 259 -25.94 -6.82 -9.59
N LYS A 260 -26.03 -5.53 -9.24
CA LYS A 260 -27.00 -4.54 -9.73
C LYS A 260 -26.31 -3.34 -10.36
N LEU A 261 -25.46 -3.58 -11.36
CA LEU A 261 -24.74 -2.55 -12.10
C LEU A 261 -25.25 -2.37 -13.54
N GLY A 262 -26.39 -2.96 -13.86
CA GLY A 262 -27.10 -2.69 -15.12
C GLY A 262 -27.66 -1.26 -15.14
N GLU A 263 -27.87 -0.68 -16.34
CA GLU A 263 -28.29 0.72 -16.47
C GLU A 263 -29.58 1.04 -15.69
N ALA A 264 -30.57 0.12 -15.72
CA ALA A 264 -31.80 0.29 -14.96
C ALA A 264 -31.56 0.31 -13.45
N ASP A 265 -30.68 -0.56 -12.95
CA ASP A 265 -30.31 -0.62 -11.53
C ASP A 265 -29.53 0.61 -11.09
N LEU A 266 -28.63 1.13 -11.95
CA LEU A 266 -27.89 2.37 -11.69
C LEU A 266 -28.84 3.58 -11.56
N LYS A 267 -29.87 3.67 -12.41
CA LYS A 267 -30.93 4.69 -12.32
C LYS A 267 -31.74 4.56 -11.03
N LEU A 268 -32.09 3.32 -10.61
CA LEU A 268 -32.74 3.08 -9.34
C LEU A 268 -31.87 3.45 -8.13
N SER A 269 -30.58 3.15 -8.19
CA SER A 269 -29.61 3.53 -7.15
C SER A 269 -29.52 5.06 -7.03
N ALA A 270 -29.42 5.76 -8.14
CA ALA A 270 -29.40 7.22 -8.17
C ALA A 270 -30.68 7.82 -7.56
N ALA A 271 -31.84 7.30 -7.91
CA ALA A 271 -33.13 7.73 -7.35
C ALA A 271 -33.19 7.50 -5.83
N SER A 272 -32.72 6.33 -5.35
CA SER A 272 -32.69 6.00 -3.91
C SER A 272 -31.79 6.94 -3.09
N LEU A 273 -30.77 7.50 -3.73
CA LEU A 273 -29.87 8.50 -3.14
C LEU A 273 -30.41 9.94 -3.21
N GLY A 274 -31.61 10.13 -3.79
CA GLY A 274 -32.25 11.44 -3.94
C GLY A 274 -31.61 12.33 -5.00
N LEU A 275 -30.98 11.74 -6.03
CA LEU A 275 -30.51 12.49 -7.19
C LEU A 275 -31.70 12.93 -8.05
N ASP A 276 -31.54 14.05 -8.76
CA ASP A 276 -32.46 14.47 -9.82
C ASP A 276 -32.38 13.43 -10.96
N ALA A 277 -33.41 12.60 -11.08
CA ALA A 277 -33.45 11.48 -12.02
C ALA A 277 -33.32 11.94 -13.48
N ALA A 278 -33.97 13.06 -13.84
CA ALA A 278 -33.91 13.58 -15.22
C ALA A 278 -32.48 14.02 -15.59
N LYS A 279 -31.79 14.71 -14.69
CA LYS A 279 -30.39 15.12 -14.91
C LYS A 279 -29.46 13.92 -14.93
N PHE A 280 -29.68 12.95 -14.05
CA PHE A 280 -28.87 11.73 -14.01
C PHE A 280 -29.02 10.93 -15.29
N ASP A 281 -30.27 10.68 -15.73
CA ASP A 281 -30.55 9.96 -16.96
C ASP A 281 -29.96 10.64 -18.18
N GLN A 282 -30.18 11.95 -18.34
CA GLN A 282 -29.59 12.73 -19.43
C GLN A 282 -28.04 12.65 -19.41
N CYS A 283 -27.43 12.74 -18.22
CA CYS A 283 -25.98 12.60 -18.07
C CYS A 283 -25.52 11.23 -18.53
N LEU A 284 -26.12 10.18 -18.00
CA LEU A 284 -25.72 8.82 -18.28
C LEU A 284 -25.94 8.46 -19.77
N GLU A 285 -27.08 8.81 -20.36
CA GLU A 285 -27.40 8.57 -21.78
C GLU A 285 -26.48 9.34 -22.74
N SER A 286 -26.00 10.52 -22.35
CA SER A 286 -25.07 11.31 -23.17
C SER A 286 -23.68 10.68 -23.31
N GLY A 287 -23.27 9.80 -22.39
CA GLY A 287 -21.93 9.21 -22.38
C GLY A 287 -20.79 10.22 -22.20
N ARG A 288 -21.09 11.44 -21.72
CA ARG A 288 -20.11 12.53 -21.65
C ARG A 288 -18.89 12.24 -20.75
N TYR A 289 -19.00 11.29 -19.85
CA TYR A 289 -17.91 10.86 -18.96
C TYR A 289 -17.10 9.67 -19.48
N THR A 290 -17.43 9.15 -20.68
CA THR A 290 -16.62 8.08 -21.32
C THR A 290 -15.16 8.49 -21.47
N GLY A 291 -14.88 9.75 -21.75
CA GLY A 291 -13.52 10.28 -21.87
C GLY A 291 -12.75 10.28 -20.54
N GLN A 292 -13.45 10.48 -19.41
CA GLN A 292 -12.83 10.55 -18.08
C GLN A 292 -12.26 9.19 -17.66
N TRP A 293 -13.09 8.14 -17.60
CA TRP A 293 -12.57 6.83 -17.21
C TRP A 293 -11.51 6.27 -18.17
N LYS A 294 -11.59 6.61 -19.47
CA LYS A 294 -10.54 6.25 -20.43
C LYS A 294 -9.22 6.96 -20.13
N LYS A 295 -9.28 8.22 -19.73
CA LYS A 295 -8.11 8.98 -19.31
C LYS A 295 -7.50 8.38 -18.04
N ASP A 296 -8.32 8.09 -17.05
CA ASP A 296 -7.88 7.47 -15.78
C ASP A 296 -7.23 6.11 -16.03
N THR A 297 -7.85 5.28 -16.90
CA THR A 297 -7.29 3.99 -17.31
C THR A 297 -5.93 4.18 -17.99
N ALA A 298 -5.82 5.09 -18.95
CA ALA A 298 -4.56 5.34 -19.67
C ALA A 298 -3.45 5.86 -18.72
N GLU A 299 -3.80 6.74 -17.77
CA GLU A 299 -2.87 7.18 -16.73
C GLU A 299 -2.46 6.02 -15.80
N GLY A 300 -3.41 5.20 -15.38
CA GLY A 300 -3.13 4.00 -14.59
C GLY A 300 -2.15 3.06 -15.29
N GLU A 301 -2.38 2.78 -16.58
CA GLU A 301 -1.47 1.98 -17.41
C GLU A 301 -0.07 2.60 -17.47
N GLN A 302 0.04 3.93 -17.62
CA GLN A 302 1.32 4.64 -17.58
C GLN A 302 2.01 4.52 -16.22
N TYR A 303 1.27 4.36 -15.14
CA TYR A 303 1.81 4.12 -13.78
C TYR A 303 2.02 2.64 -13.48
N GLY A 304 1.73 1.76 -14.44
CA GLY A 304 1.93 0.32 -14.32
C GLY A 304 0.79 -0.43 -13.66
N VAL A 305 -0.38 0.18 -13.56
CA VAL A 305 -1.61 -0.51 -13.17
C VAL A 305 -2.03 -1.44 -14.30
N SER A 306 -2.25 -2.71 -13.99
CA SER A 306 -2.70 -3.74 -14.94
C SER A 306 -3.85 -4.57 -14.38
N SER A 307 -4.25 -4.32 -13.14
CA SER A 307 -5.35 -5.01 -12.46
C SER A 307 -5.90 -4.13 -11.35
N THR A 308 -7.13 -4.42 -10.92
CA THR A 308 -7.80 -3.71 -9.84
C THR A 308 -8.07 -4.59 -8.62
N PRO A 309 -8.10 -4.00 -7.43
CA PRO A 309 -7.72 -2.63 -7.13
C PRO A 309 -6.19 -2.44 -7.15
N ALA A 310 -5.74 -1.23 -7.47
CA ALA A 310 -4.35 -0.82 -7.27
C ALA A 310 -4.32 0.53 -6.54
N PHE A 311 -3.38 0.70 -5.63
CA PHE A 311 -3.29 1.87 -4.77
C PHE A 311 -1.91 2.51 -4.86
N PHE A 312 -1.88 3.82 -4.78
CA PHE A 312 -0.66 4.58 -4.58
C PHE A 312 -0.75 5.35 -3.27
N ILE A 313 -0.03 4.88 -2.25
CA ILE A 313 0.01 5.52 -0.93
C ILE A 313 1.22 6.45 -0.88
N ASN A 314 0.99 7.76 -0.94
CA ASN A 314 2.05 8.76 -1.15
C ASN A 314 3.01 8.35 -2.27
N GLY A 315 2.46 7.83 -3.37
CA GLY A 315 3.19 7.38 -4.55
C GLY A 315 3.80 5.97 -4.47
N ARG A 316 3.63 5.25 -3.38
CA ARG A 316 4.05 3.84 -3.23
C ARG A 316 2.99 2.91 -3.77
N LEU A 317 3.32 2.10 -4.76
CA LEU A 317 2.38 1.14 -5.36
C LEU A 317 2.08 -0.03 -4.41
N VAL A 318 0.79 -0.29 -4.23
CA VAL A 318 0.22 -1.46 -3.55
C VAL A 318 -0.79 -2.11 -4.48
N VAL A 319 -0.58 -3.37 -4.85
CA VAL A 319 -1.44 -4.08 -5.81
C VAL A 319 -2.38 -5.03 -5.08
N GLY A 320 -3.65 -5.02 -5.47
CA GLY A 320 -4.68 -5.93 -4.99
C GLY A 320 -5.27 -5.56 -3.62
N ALA A 321 -6.33 -6.25 -3.25
CA ALA A 321 -7.00 -6.11 -1.94
C ALA A 321 -6.14 -6.75 -0.83
N GLN A 322 -5.12 -6.05 -0.38
CA GLN A 322 -4.25 -6.48 0.71
C GLN A 322 -4.98 -6.43 2.06
N PRO A 323 -4.54 -7.20 3.06
CA PRO A 323 -5.06 -7.11 4.43
C PRO A 323 -4.87 -5.71 5.04
N TYR A 324 -5.74 -5.34 5.98
CA TYR A 324 -5.69 -4.06 6.69
C TYR A 324 -4.30 -3.75 7.27
N GLU A 325 -3.65 -4.74 7.86
CA GLU A 325 -2.34 -4.61 8.52
C GLU A 325 -1.24 -4.19 7.53
N SER A 326 -1.34 -4.61 6.27
CA SER A 326 -0.42 -4.21 5.21
C SER A 326 -0.57 -2.72 4.86
N PHE A 327 -1.79 -2.25 4.75
CA PHE A 327 -2.09 -0.83 4.53
C PHE A 327 -1.70 0.01 5.74
N ALA A 328 -2.10 -0.39 6.95
CA ALA A 328 -1.81 0.31 8.19
C ALA A 328 -0.31 0.51 8.38
N ARG A 329 0.50 -0.53 8.15
CA ARG A 329 1.95 -0.43 8.21
C ARG A 329 2.52 0.62 7.24
N ILE A 330 1.99 0.69 6.02
CA ILE A 330 2.45 1.68 5.04
C ILE A 330 2.02 3.09 5.47
N VAL A 331 0.79 3.25 5.96
CA VAL A 331 0.29 4.53 6.48
C VAL A 331 1.14 5.00 7.65
N ASP A 332 1.49 4.12 8.60
CA ASP A 332 2.36 4.44 9.74
C ASP A 332 3.76 4.88 9.28
N GLU A 333 4.36 4.17 8.32
CA GLU A 333 5.65 4.54 7.73
C GLU A 333 5.58 5.93 7.06
N GLU A 334 4.48 6.25 6.35
CA GLU A 334 4.29 7.55 5.70
C GLU A 334 4.06 8.68 6.71
N LEU A 335 3.28 8.43 7.76
CA LEU A 335 3.08 9.39 8.86
C LEU A 335 4.39 9.68 9.58
N ALA A 336 5.17 8.65 9.89
CA ALA A 336 6.49 8.82 10.50
C ALA A 336 7.46 9.60 9.59
N ARG A 337 7.38 9.42 8.29
CA ARG A 337 8.16 10.18 7.31
C ARG A 337 7.72 11.66 7.26
N ALA A 338 6.42 11.91 7.21
CA ALA A 338 5.88 13.27 7.22
C ALA A 338 6.27 14.04 8.49
N GLY A 339 6.23 13.39 9.66
CA GLY A 339 6.69 13.98 10.93
C GLY A 339 8.18 14.31 10.98
N ARG A 340 9.03 13.56 10.23
CA ARG A 340 10.47 13.88 10.12
C ARG A 340 10.76 14.99 9.11
N ALA A 341 9.90 15.19 8.12
CA ALA A 341 10.04 16.21 7.09
C ALA A 341 9.53 17.60 7.53
N ALA A 342 8.77 17.66 8.62
CA ALA A 342 8.35 18.94 9.21
C ALA A 342 9.60 19.67 9.76
N PRO A 343 9.82 20.96 9.43
CA PRO A 343 10.90 21.73 10.03
C PRO A 343 10.73 21.72 11.56
N ALA A 344 11.84 21.54 12.28
CA ALA A 344 11.85 21.75 13.72
C ALA A 344 11.37 23.19 13.99
N PRO A 345 10.53 23.41 15.01
CA PRO A 345 10.00 24.73 15.37
C PRO A 345 11.11 25.71 15.74
#